data_6781f05d74ad05caceebcbbaa25cd4e6
#
_entry.id   6781f05d74ad05caceebcbbaa25cd4e6
#
_cell.length_a   1.000
_cell.length_b   1.000
_cell.length_c   1.000
_cell.angle_alpha   90.00
_cell.angle_beta   90.00
_cell.angle_gamma   90.00
#
_symmetry.space_group_name_H-M   'P 1'
#
loop_
_entity.id
_entity.type
_entity.pdbx_description
1 polymer ?
#
loop_
_entity_poly.entity_id
_entity_poly.type
_entity_poly.pdbx_seq_one_letter_code
_entity_poly.pdbx_strand_id
1 'polypeptide(L)'
;MKYVILHAEGMSDHPRQELAGKTPLQAACTPQLDRLAQQSELGLLTVALDNGRHGSGLTGTSILGYEPKKYYQGPGPLEAASLGVTVGEH
;
A
#
# COMPACT_ATOMS: atom_id res chain seq x y z
N MET A 1 21.92 -5.94 9.80
CA MET A 1 20.58 -5.39 10.03
C MET A 1 19.64 -6.04 9.02
N LYS A 2 18.42 -6.39 9.43
CA LYS A 2 17.41 -6.99 8.54
C LYS A 2 16.20 -6.07 8.50
N TYR A 3 15.66 -5.83 7.32
CA TYR A 3 14.46 -5.04 7.11
C TYR A 3 13.33 -5.95 6.64
N VAL A 4 12.14 -5.76 7.18
CA VAL A 4 10.94 -6.47 6.78
C VAL A 4 9.87 -5.45 6.48
N ILE A 5 9.28 -5.52 5.30
CA ILE A 5 8.12 -4.71 4.91
C ILE A 5 6.91 -5.64 4.86
N LEU A 6 5.92 -5.37 5.70
CA LEU A 6 4.63 -6.04 5.66
C LEU A 6 3.60 -5.08 5.07
N HIS A 7 3.21 -5.33 3.82
CA HIS A 7 2.21 -4.55 3.12
C HIS A 7 0.85 -5.25 3.19
N ALA A 8 -0.05 -4.71 4.00
CA ALA A 8 -1.43 -5.19 4.10
C ALA A 8 -2.34 -4.29 3.25
N GLU A 9 -2.86 -4.84 2.17
CA GLU A 9 -3.78 -4.14 1.28
C GLU A 9 -5.20 -4.09 1.86
N GLY A 10 -5.91 -2.98 1.58
CA GLY A 10 -7.32 -2.83 1.92
C GLY A 10 -7.63 -2.63 3.40
N MET A 11 -6.64 -2.37 4.25
CA MET A 11 -6.87 -2.11 5.67
C MET A 11 -7.39 -0.71 5.96
N SER A 12 -7.09 0.26 5.09
CA SER A 12 -7.54 1.65 5.25
C SER A 12 -8.91 1.84 4.59
N ASP A 13 -9.86 2.37 5.34
CA ASP A 13 -11.18 2.74 4.83
C ASP A 13 -11.75 3.88 5.68
N HIS A 14 -12.80 4.50 5.19
CA HIS A 14 -13.54 5.54 5.90
C HIS A 14 -14.40 4.95 7.02
N PRO A 15 -14.75 5.77 8.04
CA PRO A 15 -15.72 5.38 9.06
C PRO A 15 -17.05 4.96 8.45
N ARG A 16 -17.62 3.87 8.95
CA ARG A 16 -18.86 3.26 8.46
C ARG A 16 -19.98 3.41 9.49
N GLN A 17 -21.18 3.74 9.05
CA GLN A 17 -22.33 3.84 9.96
C GLN A 17 -22.66 2.48 10.60
N GLU A 18 -22.53 1.40 9.84
CA GLU A 18 -22.75 0.02 10.29
C GLU A 18 -21.77 -0.41 11.39
N LEU A 19 -20.64 0.28 11.50
CA LEU A 19 -19.61 0.06 12.53
C LEU A 19 -19.65 1.14 13.63
N ALA A 20 -20.81 1.76 13.84
CA ALA A 20 -20.98 2.84 14.82
C ALA A 20 -20.00 4.01 14.61
N GLY A 21 -19.73 4.38 13.37
CA GLY A 21 -18.84 5.47 13.02
C GLY A 21 -17.34 5.14 13.11
N LYS A 22 -16.99 3.86 13.26
CA LYS A 22 -15.60 3.41 13.26
C LYS A 22 -15.16 2.99 11.86
N THR A 23 -13.84 3.06 11.62
CA THR A 23 -13.26 2.40 10.44
C THR A 23 -13.26 0.88 10.65
N PRO A 24 -13.19 0.06 9.58
CA PRO A 24 -13.05 -1.39 9.72
C PRO A 24 -11.87 -1.80 10.61
N LEU A 25 -10.73 -1.13 10.47
CA LEU A 25 -9.56 -1.39 11.29
C LEU A 25 -9.81 -1.07 12.79
N GLN A 26 -10.51 0.02 13.10
CA GLN A 26 -10.89 0.36 14.48
C GLN A 26 -11.91 -0.61 15.08
N ALA A 27 -12.71 -1.27 14.24
CA ALA A 27 -13.70 -2.24 14.69
C ALA A 27 -13.12 -3.66 14.80
N ALA A 28 -12.02 -3.94 14.11
CA ALA A 28 -11.36 -5.23 14.12
C ALA A 28 -10.63 -5.48 15.46
N CYS A 29 -10.54 -6.74 15.84
CA CYS A 29 -9.73 -7.16 16.98
C CYS A 29 -8.29 -7.43 16.52
N THR A 30 -7.38 -6.47 16.73
CA THR A 30 -6.01 -6.51 16.23
C THR A 30 -4.95 -6.34 17.31
N PRO A 31 -4.94 -7.17 18.38
CA PRO A 31 -4.11 -6.92 19.57
C PRO A 31 -2.61 -6.88 19.27
N GLN A 32 -2.13 -7.60 18.28
CA GLN A 32 -0.72 -7.58 17.92
C GLN A 32 -0.33 -6.30 17.16
N LEU A 33 -1.21 -5.83 16.25
CA LEU A 33 -1.01 -4.55 15.56
C LEU A 33 -1.11 -3.39 16.53
N ASP A 34 -2.07 -3.43 17.46
CA ASP A 34 -2.25 -2.41 18.50
C ASP A 34 -1.00 -2.30 19.37
N ARG A 35 -0.44 -3.44 19.77
CA ARG A 35 0.81 -3.48 20.53
C ARG A 35 1.99 -2.92 19.75
N LEU A 36 2.12 -3.28 18.48
CA LEU A 36 3.17 -2.73 17.60
C LEU A 36 3.02 -1.23 17.45
N ALA A 37 1.80 -0.74 17.22
CA ALA A 37 1.52 0.67 17.06
C ALA A 37 1.92 1.49 18.29
N GLN A 38 1.68 0.97 19.51
CA GLN A 38 2.08 1.62 20.77
C GLN A 38 3.60 1.74 20.96
N GLN A 39 4.37 0.92 20.27
CA GLN A 39 5.84 0.83 20.38
C GLN A 39 6.57 1.35 19.16
N SER A 40 5.85 1.93 18.20
CA SER A 40 6.38 2.32 16.88
C SER A 40 6.12 3.79 16.58
N GLU A 41 6.84 4.31 15.61
CA GLU A 41 6.48 5.56 14.97
C GLU A 41 5.39 5.30 13.92
N LEU A 42 4.35 6.13 13.93
CA LEU A 42 3.22 6.04 13.02
C LEU A 42 3.19 7.26 12.09
N GLY A 43 2.76 7.06 10.88
CA GLY A 43 2.59 8.13 9.91
C GLY A 43 1.51 7.81 8.88
N LEU A 44 1.20 8.82 8.07
CA LEU A 44 0.29 8.68 6.94
C LEU A 44 1.07 8.84 5.64
N LEU A 45 0.90 7.89 4.74
CA LEU A 45 1.43 7.95 3.38
C LEU A 45 0.29 8.17 2.41
N THR A 46 0.30 9.29 1.69
CA THR A 46 -0.65 9.52 0.60
C THR A 46 -0.12 8.88 -0.67
N VAL A 47 -0.83 7.88 -1.16
CA VAL A 47 -0.52 7.15 -2.39
C VAL A 47 -1.64 7.37 -3.38
N ALA A 48 -1.68 8.53 -4.01
CA ALA A 48 -2.67 8.82 -5.03
C ALA A 48 -1.99 9.38 -6.29
N LEU A 49 -2.41 8.87 -7.45
CA LEU A 49 -2.22 9.57 -8.71
C LEU A 49 -3.42 10.49 -8.93
N ASP A 50 -3.18 11.67 -9.50
CA ASP A 50 -4.20 12.70 -9.76
C ASP A 50 -5.38 12.20 -10.62
N ASN A 51 -5.26 11.04 -11.23
CA ASN A 51 -6.26 10.42 -12.11
C ASN A 51 -7.06 9.29 -11.43
N GLY A 52 -7.01 9.17 -10.10
CA GLY A 52 -7.78 8.16 -9.35
C GLY A 52 -7.35 6.71 -9.60
N ARG A 53 -6.21 6.49 -10.22
CA ARG A 53 -5.67 5.12 -10.36
C ARG A 53 -5.16 4.62 -9.01
N HIS A 54 -5.66 3.47 -8.62
CA HIS A 54 -5.24 2.75 -7.42
C HIS A 54 -4.79 1.34 -7.81
N GLY A 55 -3.86 0.79 -7.05
CA GLY A 55 -3.40 -0.58 -7.26
C GLY A 55 -2.18 -0.90 -6.42
N SER A 56 -1.99 -2.17 -6.14
CA SER A 56 -0.91 -2.69 -5.30
C SER A 56 0.48 -2.31 -5.81
N GLY A 57 0.69 -2.36 -7.11
CA GLY A 57 1.96 -1.98 -7.72
C GLY A 57 2.30 -0.50 -7.53
N LEU A 58 1.30 0.38 -7.57
CA LEU A 58 1.47 1.81 -7.34
C LEU A 58 1.82 2.10 -5.87
N THR A 59 1.09 1.46 -4.97
CA THR A 59 1.35 1.57 -3.52
C THR A 59 2.73 1.03 -3.18
N GLY A 60 3.09 -0.14 -3.71
CA GLY A 60 4.41 -0.74 -3.52
C GLY A 60 5.55 0.16 -4.02
N THR A 61 5.39 0.76 -5.21
CA THR A 61 6.36 1.71 -5.76
C THR A 61 6.59 2.90 -4.81
N SER A 62 5.51 3.46 -4.27
CA SER A 62 5.58 4.58 -3.31
C SER A 62 6.23 4.18 -1.99
N ILE A 63 5.87 3.03 -1.43
CA ILE A 63 6.43 2.52 -0.16
C ILE A 63 7.93 2.31 -0.28
N LEU A 64 8.41 1.90 -1.46
CA LEU A 64 9.84 1.72 -1.74
C LEU A 64 10.56 3.04 -2.04
N GLY A 65 9.88 4.18 -1.99
CA GLY A 65 10.46 5.51 -2.16
C GLY A 65 10.59 5.96 -3.62
N TYR A 66 9.98 5.25 -4.55
CA TYR A 66 9.96 5.68 -5.95
C TYR A 66 8.75 6.55 -6.24
N GLU A 67 8.91 7.55 -7.09
CA GLU A 67 7.81 8.41 -7.54
C GLU A 67 6.94 7.66 -8.57
N PRO A 68 5.66 7.33 -8.24
CA PRO A 68 4.83 6.51 -9.13
C PRO A 68 4.59 7.16 -10.49
N LYS A 69 4.43 8.48 -10.55
CA LYS A 69 4.23 9.20 -11.81
C LYS A 69 5.36 8.97 -12.82
N LYS A 70 6.57 8.78 -12.29
CA LYS A 70 7.78 8.62 -13.11
C LYS A 70 8.08 7.16 -13.44
N TYR A 71 7.82 6.26 -12.51
CA TYR A 71 8.31 4.88 -12.61
C TYR A 71 7.21 3.84 -12.80
N TYR A 72 5.96 4.16 -12.46
CA TYR A 72 4.87 3.20 -12.55
C TYR A 72 4.10 3.34 -13.86
N GLN A 73 4.31 2.42 -14.79
CA GLN A 73 3.65 2.37 -16.09
C GLN A 73 2.46 1.40 -16.14
N GLY A 74 2.07 0.85 -14.99
CA GLY A 74 1.01 -0.15 -14.88
C GLY A 74 1.53 -1.49 -14.35
N PRO A 75 0.66 -2.48 -14.15
CA PRO A 75 1.06 -3.79 -13.62
C PRO A 75 1.87 -4.62 -14.62
N GLY A 76 1.59 -4.50 -15.93
CA GLY A 76 2.18 -5.35 -16.96
C GLY A 76 3.72 -5.40 -16.95
N PRO A 77 4.44 -4.26 -16.95
CA PRO A 77 5.90 -4.27 -16.89
C PRO A 77 6.46 -4.93 -15.61
N LEU A 78 5.79 -4.77 -14.47
CA LEU A 78 6.21 -5.40 -13.22
C LEU A 78 5.99 -6.92 -13.25
N GLU A 79 4.87 -7.36 -13.79
CA GLU A 79 4.58 -8.78 -13.99
C GLU A 79 5.55 -9.42 -14.97
N ALA A 80 5.83 -8.76 -16.10
CA ALA A 80 6.82 -9.23 -17.06
C ALA A 80 8.21 -9.38 -16.43
N ALA A 81 8.66 -8.38 -15.68
CA ALA A 81 9.92 -8.44 -14.96
C ALA A 81 9.98 -9.58 -13.94
N SER A 82 8.88 -9.85 -13.23
CA SER A 82 8.80 -10.95 -12.27
C SER A 82 8.91 -12.33 -12.94
N LEU A 83 8.48 -12.43 -14.19
CA LEU A 83 8.58 -13.64 -15.01
C LEU A 83 9.89 -13.74 -15.81
N GLY A 84 10.79 -12.78 -15.65
CA GLY A 84 12.04 -12.72 -16.40
C GLY A 84 11.87 -12.34 -17.88
N VAL A 85 10.73 -11.75 -18.26
CA VAL A 85 10.45 -11.30 -19.62
C VAL A 85 10.96 -9.87 -19.80
N THR A 86 11.80 -9.67 -20.80
CA THR A 86 12.27 -8.33 -21.17
C THR A 86 11.18 -7.62 -22.00
N VAL A 87 10.68 -6.50 -21.49
CA VAL A 87 9.76 -5.63 -22.23
C VAL A 87 10.60 -4.66 -23.04
N GLY A 88 10.43 -4.66 -24.38
CA GLY A 88 11.12 -3.72 -25.27
C GLY A 88 10.66 -2.28 -25.04
N GLU A 89 11.53 -1.33 -25.30
CA GLU A 89 11.16 0.09 -25.37
C GLU A 89 10.26 0.32 -26.59
N HIS A 90 9.09 0.92 -26.37
CA HIS A 90 8.18 1.39 -27.42
C HIS A 90 8.06 2.90 -27.36
#